data_3e98e93dfd4022489cdd21aa2c789e71
#
_entry.id   3e98e93dfd4022489cdd21aa2c789e71
#
_cell.length_a   1.000
_cell.length_b   1.000
_cell.length_c   1.000
_cell.angle_alpha   90.00
_cell.angle_beta   90.00
_cell.angle_gamma   90.00
#
_symmetry.space_group_name_H-M   'P 1'
#
loop_
_entity.id
_entity.type
_entity.pdbx_description
1 polymer ?
#
loop_
_entity_poly.entity_id
_entity_poly.type
_entity_poly.pdbx_seq_one_letter_code
_entity_poly.pdbx_strand_id
1 'polypeptide(L)'
;MPVSDEQLDAGHLDAWFSDSVLVGDSLVAGLSGYVTQERSGGGTCLGNMQLVSASALTLKKAAECEQNIRPAELKLRTRYMTISEVVETLQAKRVFIMLGVSDLRWFTADELIDTYDKLINAVKKNHPDVEIYIHSIMPMLKDYAKQ
;
A
#
# COMPACT_ATOMS: atom_id res chain seq x y z
N MET A 1 -19.86 -6.13 6.47
CA MET A 1 -20.37 -7.27 7.27
C MET A 1 -19.42 -7.52 8.43
N PRO A 2 -19.91 -7.68 9.65
CA PRO A 2 -19.02 -8.10 10.74
C PRO A 2 -18.51 -9.50 10.42
N VAL A 3 -17.21 -9.66 10.48
CA VAL A 3 -16.52 -10.95 10.34
C VAL A 3 -16.85 -11.76 11.60
N SER A 4 -17.31 -13.00 11.47
CA SER A 4 -17.57 -13.86 12.63
C SER A 4 -16.24 -14.27 13.28
N ASP A 5 -16.27 -14.56 14.59
CA ASP A 5 -15.07 -15.00 15.32
C ASP A 5 -14.43 -16.27 14.73
N GLU A 6 -15.21 -17.13 14.09
CA GLU A 6 -14.73 -18.30 13.36
C GLU A 6 -13.94 -17.94 12.08
N GLN A 7 -14.19 -16.74 11.50
CA GLN A 7 -13.47 -16.24 10.33
C GLN A 7 -12.17 -15.52 10.69
N LEU A 8 -11.92 -15.30 11.97
CA LEU A 8 -10.71 -14.66 12.50
C LEU A 8 -9.62 -15.66 12.90
N ASP A 9 -9.77 -16.91 12.56
CA ASP A 9 -8.68 -17.87 12.70
C ASP A 9 -7.47 -17.43 11.87
N ALA A 10 -6.29 -17.45 12.49
CA ALA A 10 -5.05 -16.96 11.90
C ALA A 10 -4.74 -17.60 10.55
N GLY A 11 -5.03 -18.89 10.36
CA GLY A 11 -4.81 -19.58 9.09
C GLY A 11 -5.70 -19.08 7.95
N HIS A 12 -6.94 -18.70 8.25
CA HIS A 12 -7.85 -18.13 7.27
C HIS A 12 -7.42 -16.72 6.85
N LEU A 13 -7.01 -15.89 7.80
CA LEU A 13 -6.49 -14.55 7.52
C LEU A 13 -5.19 -14.61 6.71
N ASP A 14 -4.27 -15.49 7.07
CA ASP A 14 -3.01 -15.68 6.34
C ASP A 14 -3.27 -16.12 4.89
N ALA A 15 -4.22 -17.03 4.68
CA ALA A 15 -4.62 -17.46 3.34
C ALA A 15 -5.24 -16.31 2.53
N TRP A 16 -6.05 -15.46 3.19
CA TRP A 16 -6.67 -14.31 2.53
C TRP A 16 -5.64 -13.26 2.09
N PHE A 17 -4.56 -13.08 2.84
CA PHE A 17 -3.47 -12.17 2.49
C PHE A 17 -2.50 -12.72 1.43
N SER A 18 -2.54 -14.03 1.11
CA SER A 18 -1.55 -14.67 0.25
C SER A 18 -1.44 -14.06 -1.15
N ASP A 19 -2.55 -13.59 -1.74
CA ASP A 19 -2.60 -12.97 -3.07
C ASP A 19 -2.62 -11.43 -2.99
N SER A 20 -2.00 -10.88 -1.97
CA SER A 20 -2.06 -9.45 -1.66
C SER A 20 -0.68 -8.79 -1.67
N VAL A 21 -0.67 -7.50 -1.95
CA VAL A 21 0.50 -6.63 -1.80
C VAL A 21 0.12 -5.39 -1.01
N LEU A 22 0.99 -4.98 -0.09
CA LEU A 22 0.91 -3.71 0.61
C LEU A 22 1.95 -2.75 0.02
N VAL A 23 1.48 -1.60 -0.45
CA VAL A 23 2.31 -0.56 -1.05
C VAL A 23 2.28 0.69 -0.16
N GLY A 24 3.42 1.30 0.05
CA GLY A 24 3.48 2.54 0.81
C GLY A 24 4.85 3.19 0.90
N ASP A 25 4.96 4.07 1.86
CA ASP A 25 6.13 4.91 2.13
C ASP A 25 7.04 4.31 3.23
N SER A 26 7.71 5.18 3.99
CA SER A 26 8.59 4.77 5.09
C SER A 26 7.88 3.98 6.20
N LEU A 27 6.57 4.18 6.39
CA LEU A 27 5.79 3.40 7.36
C LEU A 27 5.70 1.94 6.94
N VAL A 28 5.43 1.70 5.66
CA VAL A 28 5.43 0.33 5.09
C VAL A 28 6.84 -0.25 5.09
N ALA A 29 7.87 0.55 4.86
CA ALA A 29 9.26 0.10 4.99
C ALA A 29 9.57 -0.40 6.41
N GLY A 30 9.14 0.34 7.43
CA GLY A 30 9.28 -0.06 8.84
C GLY A 30 8.50 -1.35 9.15
N LEU A 31 7.26 -1.43 8.71
CA LEU A 31 6.44 -2.64 8.85
C LEU A 31 7.07 -3.85 8.14
N SER A 32 7.64 -3.64 6.96
CA SER A 32 8.32 -4.70 6.22
C SER A 32 9.50 -5.29 6.99
N GLY A 33 10.27 -4.45 7.70
CA GLY A 33 11.34 -4.91 8.59
C GLY A 33 10.81 -5.80 9.71
N TYR A 34 9.75 -5.39 10.39
CA TYR A 34 9.11 -6.17 11.44
C TYR A 34 8.57 -7.51 10.90
N VAL A 35 7.81 -7.48 9.81
CA VAL A 35 7.23 -8.70 9.19
C VAL A 35 8.34 -9.68 8.76
N THR A 36 9.44 -9.19 8.23
CA THR A 36 10.60 -10.01 7.85
C THR A 36 11.21 -10.69 9.08
N GLN A 37 11.38 -9.96 10.18
CA GLN A 37 11.89 -10.50 11.43
C GLN A 37 10.97 -11.58 12.00
N GLU A 38 9.66 -11.33 12.06
CA GLU A 38 8.66 -12.29 12.54
C GLU A 38 8.66 -13.57 11.70
N ARG A 39 8.66 -13.45 10.39
CA ARG A 39 8.70 -14.60 9.48
C ARG A 39 10.00 -15.41 9.60
N SER A 40 11.13 -14.74 9.81
CA SER A 40 12.43 -15.39 10.04
C SER A 40 12.45 -16.19 11.35
N GLY A 41 11.67 -15.77 12.34
CA GLY A 41 11.46 -16.50 13.60
C GLY A 41 10.43 -17.63 13.52
N GLY A 42 9.88 -17.93 12.32
CA GLY A 42 8.85 -18.94 12.11
C GLY A 42 7.41 -18.46 12.27
N GLY A 43 7.20 -17.15 12.43
CA GLY A 43 5.88 -16.53 12.46
C GLY A 43 5.23 -16.47 11.08
N THR A 44 3.90 -16.31 11.05
CA THR A 44 3.08 -16.25 9.83
C THR A 44 2.47 -14.85 9.60
N CYS A 45 3.08 -13.83 10.17
CA CYS A 45 2.56 -12.46 10.14
C CYS A 45 2.20 -12.02 8.70
N LEU A 46 0.93 -11.67 8.48
CA LEU A 46 0.36 -11.30 7.19
C LEU A 46 0.51 -12.40 6.11
N GLY A 47 0.67 -13.65 6.48
CA GLY A 47 0.83 -14.76 5.55
C GLY A 47 1.96 -14.53 4.55
N ASN A 48 1.66 -14.64 3.26
CA ASN A 48 2.59 -14.40 2.16
C ASN A 48 2.44 -13.01 1.51
N MET A 49 1.72 -12.07 2.14
CA MET A 49 1.58 -10.71 1.62
C MET A 49 2.96 -10.11 1.33
N GLN A 50 3.13 -9.59 0.14
CA GLN A 50 4.33 -8.84 -0.23
C GLN A 50 4.20 -7.38 0.22
N LEU A 51 5.28 -6.82 0.78
CA LEU A 51 5.35 -5.42 1.17
C LEU A 51 6.35 -4.72 0.25
N VAL A 52 5.88 -3.72 -0.49
CA VAL A 52 6.68 -2.97 -1.46
C VAL A 52 6.61 -1.50 -1.11
N SER A 53 7.74 -0.87 -0.86
CA SER A 53 7.79 0.50 -0.37
C SER A 53 8.87 1.34 -1.01
N ALA A 54 8.67 2.66 -0.95
CA ALA A 54 9.70 3.64 -1.23
C ALA A 54 9.60 4.75 -0.16
N SER A 55 10.67 4.96 0.61
CA SER A 55 10.63 5.85 1.79
C SER A 55 10.22 7.29 1.48
N ALA A 56 10.50 7.78 0.29
CA ALA A 56 10.14 9.13 -0.15
C ALA A 56 8.85 9.17 -1.01
N LEU A 57 8.13 8.07 -1.13
CA LEU A 57 6.90 8.00 -1.91
C LEU A 57 5.79 8.79 -1.21
N THR A 58 5.16 9.68 -1.96
CA THR A 58 3.93 10.37 -1.54
C THR A 58 2.77 9.90 -2.38
N LEU A 59 1.54 10.18 -1.95
CA LEU A 59 0.34 9.88 -2.73
C LEU A 59 0.37 10.56 -4.09
N LYS A 60 0.77 11.85 -4.12
CA LYS A 60 0.95 12.61 -5.36
C LYS A 60 1.93 11.92 -6.31
N LYS A 61 3.11 11.56 -5.81
CA LYS A 61 4.13 10.88 -6.61
C LYS A 61 3.64 9.54 -7.16
N ALA A 62 2.95 8.75 -6.35
CA ALA A 62 2.39 7.48 -6.81
C ALA A 62 1.41 7.67 -7.96
N ALA A 63 0.49 8.65 -7.87
CA ALA A 63 -0.44 8.98 -8.92
C ALA A 63 0.29 9.48 -10.20
N GLU A 64 1.31 10.30 -10.07
CA GLU A 64 2.13 10.79 -11.18
C GLU A 64 2.92 9.67 -11.86
N CYS A 65 3.42 8.69 -11.10
CA CYS A 65 4.08 7.50 -11.65
C CYS A 65 3.10 6.67 -12.52
N GLU A 66 1.90 6.42 -12.01
CA GLU A 66 0.87 5.68 -12.75
C GLU A 66 0.43 6.39 -14.04
N GLN A 67 0.49 7.72 -14.06
CA GLN A 67 0.16 8.54 -15.22
C GLN A 67 1.35 8.77 -16.18
N ASN A 68 2.50 8.16 -15.93
CA ASN A 68 3.75 8.34 -16.66
C ASN A 68 4.27 9.80 -16.68
N ILE A 69 3.91 10.60 -15.68
CA ILE A 69 4.41 11.97 -15.51
C ILE A 69 5.78 11.95 -14.82
N ARG A 70 6.05 10.90 -14.07
CA ARG A 70 7.25 10.71 -13.25
C ARG A 70 7.76 9.27 -13.38
N PRO A 71 9.09 9.03 -13.28
CA PRO A 71 9.64 7.68 -13.19
C PRO A 71 9.12 6.92 -11.98
N ALA A 72 8.95 5.60 -12.13
CA ALA A 72 8.52 4.70 -11.06
C ALA A 72 9.52 4.71 -9.88
N GLU A 73 8.99 4.67 -8.66
CA GLU A 73 9.79 4.77 -7.43
C GLU A 73 9.73 3.50 -6.55
N LEU A 74 8.75 2.64 -6.73
CA LEU A 74 8.65 1.39 -5.96
C LEU A 74 9.68 0.39 -6.47
N LYS A 75 10.53 -0.08 -5.56
CA LYS A 75 11.55 -1.06 -5.92
C LYS A 75 11.11 -2.47 -5.53
N LEU A 76 10.92 -3.31 -6.54
CA LEU A 76 10.69 -4.73 -6.36
C LEU A 76 11.85 -5.51 -7.01
N ARG A 77 12.56 -6.31 -6.20
CA ARG A 77 13.80 -6.97 -6.63
C ARG A 77 14.83 -5.94 -7.13
N THR A 78 15.14 -5.92 -8.42
CA THR A 78 16.12 -5.01 -9.04
C THR A 78 15.52 -3.92 -9.90
N ARG A 79 14.18 -3.87 -10.03
CA ARG A 79 13.47 -2.94 -10.91
C ARG A 79 12.65 -1.94 -10.13
N TYR A 80 12.59 -0.72 -10.65
CA TYR A 80 11.63 0.28 -10.21
C TYR A 80 10.32 0.08 -10.99
N MET A 81 9.19 0.12 -10.28
CA MET A 81 7.87 -0.22 -10.82
C MET A 81 6.82 0.77 -10.32
N THR A 82 5.78 0.95 -11.13
CA THR A 82 4.51 1.56 -10.69
C THR A 82 3.70 0.55 -9.88
N ILE A 83 2.62 0.99 -9.24
CA ILE A 83 1.71 0.08 -8.52
C ILE A 83 1.12 -0.95 -9.50
N SER A 84 0.71 -0.52 -10.69
CA SER A 84 0.19 -1.42 -11.73
C SER A 84 1.21 -2.49 -12.13
N GLU A 85 2.47 -2.12 -12.31
CA GLU A 85 3.54 -3.07 -12.63
C GLU A 85 3.84 -4.04 -11.48
N VAL A 86 3.73 -3.58 -10.22
CA VAL A 86 3.84 -4.44 -9.04
C VAL A 86 2.70 -5.45 -8.99
N VAL A 87 1.47 -4.99 -9.19
CA VAL A 87 0.28 -5.87 -9.25
C VAL A 87 0.44 -6.94 -10.32
N GLU A 88 0.88 -6.56 -11.51
CA GLU A 88 1.12 -7.50 -12.62
C GLU A 88 2.23 -8.49 -12.30
N THR A 89 3.37 -8.01 -11.80
CA THR A 89 4.55 -8.84 -11.50
C THR A 89 4.27 -9.88 -10.43
N LEU A 90 3.51 -9.51 -9.41
CA LEU A 90 3.14 -10.38 -8.29
C LEU A 90 1.85 -11.16 -8.53
N GLN A 91 1.14 -10.90 -9.62
CA GLN A 91 -0.21 -11.47 -9.88
C GLN A 91 -1.16 -11.23 -8.69
N ALA A 92 -1.05 -10.05 -8.09
CA ALA A 92 -1.82 -9.71 -6.89
C ALA A 92 -3.29 -9.52 -7.23
N LYS A 93 -4.16 -10.14 -6.43
CA LYS A 93 -5.63 -9.94 -6.51
C LYS A 93 -6.08 -8.76 -5.68
N ARG A 94 -5.31 -8.41 -4.65
CA ARG A 94 -5.60 -7.31 -3.72
C ARG A 94 -4.38 -6.43 -3.57
N VAL A 95 -4.59 -5.13 -3.62
CA VAL A 95 -3.56 -4.15 -3.30
C VAL A 95 -4.04 -3.27 -2.15
N PHE A 96 -3.25 -3.21 -1.10
CA PHE A 96 -3.42 -2.30 0.02
C PHE A 96 -2.50 -1.11 -0.18
N ILE A 97 -3.02 0.10 -0.06
CA ILE A 97 -2.25 1.32 -0.27
C ILE A 97 -2.24 2.12 1.04
N MET A 98 -1.05 2.35 1.57
CA MET A 98 -0.81 3.17 2.76
C MET A 98 0.06 4.36 2.38
N LEU A 99 -0.59 5.43 1.94
CA LEU A 99 0.04 6.68 1.50
C LEU A 99 -0.78 7.88 1.98
N GLY A 100 -0.21 9.07 1.89
CA GLY A 100 -0.92 10.33 2.13
C GLY A 100 -0.48 11.09 3.38
N VAL A 101 0.22 10.47 4.33
CA VAL A 101 0.70 11.15 5.55
C VAL A 101 1.62 12.32 5.19
N SER A 102 2.55 12.11 4.27
CA SER A 102 3.48 13.15 3.82
C SER A 102 2.81 14.25 2.98
N ASP A 103 1.67 13.94 2.38
CA ASP A 103 0.91 14.89 1.55
C ASP A 103 0.07 15.86 2.39
N LEU A 104 -0.24 15.53 3.65
CA LEU A 104 -1.03 16.36 4.57
C LEU A 104 -0.47 17.78 4.79
N ARG A 105 0.81 17.98 4.56
CA ARG A 105 1.45 19.30 4.66
C ARG A 105 1.00 20.26 3.56
N TRP A 106 0.61 19.72 2.42
CA TRP A 106 0.44 20.46 1.16
C TRP A 106 -0.97 20.36 0.61
N PHE A 107 -1.73 19.34 1.02
CA PHE A 107 -3.03 19.01 0.47
C PHE A 107 -4.14 19.16 1.50
N THR A 108 -5.27 19.68 1.04
CA THR A 108 -6.55 19.57 1.75
C THR A 108 -7.09 18.14 1.65
N ALA A 109 -8.12 17.84 2.44
CA ALA A 109 -8.79 16.54 2.37
C ALA A 109 -9.36 16.27 0.97
N ASP A 110 -9.97 17.27 0.34
CA ASP A 110 -10.55 17.13 -1.01
C ASP A 110 -9.46 16.86 -2.06
N GLU A 111 -8.32 17.54 -1.98
CA GLU A 111 -7.19 17.30 -2.88
C GLU A 111 -6.58 15.90 -2.69
N LEU A 112 -6.57 15.38 -1.47
CA LEU A 112 -6.15 14.00 -1.20
C LEU A 112 -7.11 12.99 -1.83
N ILE A 113 -8.43 13.20 -1.67
CA ILE A 113 -9.47 12.36 -2.26
C ILE A 113 -9.34 12.36 -3.78
N ASP A 114 -9.23 13.53 -4.41
CA ASP A 114 -9.04 13.66 -5.86
C ASP A 114 -7.77 12.95 -6.35
N THR A 115 -6.70 13.00 -5.55
CA THR A 115 -5.44 12.33 -5.90
C THR A 115 -5.56 10.81 -5.79
N TYR A 116 -6.26 10.32 -4.75
CA TYR A 116 -6.59 8.89 -4.64
C TYR A 116 -7.46 8.42 -5.80
N ASP A 117 -8.47 9.20 -6.20
CA ASP A 117 -9.32 8.85 -7.35
C ASP A 117 -8.50 8.71 -8.64
N LYS A 118 -7.55 9.63 -8.88
CA LYS A 118 -6.64 9.53 -10.02
C LYS A 118 -5.78 8.28 -9.98
N LEU A 119 -5.22 7.96 -8.80
CA LEU A 119 -4.40 6.78 -8.60
C LEU A 119 -5.22 5.49 -8.82
N ILE A 120 -6.37 5.38 -8.17
CA ILE A 120 -7.26 4.22 -8.26
C ILE A 120 -7.70 3.99 -9.71
N ASN A 121 -8.14 5.06 -10.40
CA ASN A 121 -8.59 4.97 -11.78
C ASN A 121 -7.45 4.53 -12.72
N ALA A 122 -6.23 5.01 -12.50
CA ALA A 122 -5.07 4.60 -13.28
C ALA A 122 -4.73 3.11 -13.08
N VAL A 123 -4.74 2.63 -11.84
CA VAL A 123 -4.52 1.20 -11.53
C VAL A 123 -5.64 0.34 -12.10
N LYS A 124 -6.89 0.74 -11.91
CA LYS A 124 -8.07 0.01 -12.41
C LYS A 124 -8.15 -0.05 -13.93
N LYS A 125 -7.63 0.95 -14.62
CA LYS A 125 -7.55 0.93 -16.10
C LYS A 125 -6.69 -0.23 -16.60
N ASN A 126 -5.60 -0.54 -15.91
CA ASN A 126 -4.70 -1.62 -16.27
C ASN A 126 -5.12 -2.96 -15.67
N HIS A 127 -5.72 -2.94 -14.49
CA HIS A 127 -6.13 -4.11 -13.70
C HIS A 127 -7.56 -3.95 -13.19
N PRO A 128 -8.59 -4.09 -14.04
CA PRO A 128 -10.00 -3.82 -13.66
C PRO A 128 -10.49 -4.71 -12.53
N ASP A 129 -9.97 -5.94 -12.42
CA ASP A 129 -10.43 -6.94 -11.45
C ASP A 129 -9.67 -6.88 -10.11
N VAL A 130 -8.58 -6.09 -10.00
CA VAL A 130 -7.85 -5.97 -8.73
C VAL A 130 -8.70 -5.28 -7.67
N GLU A 131 -8.74 -5.83 -6.48
CA GLU A 131 -9.38 -5.17 -5.33
C GLU A 131 -8.39 -4.17 -4.71
N ILE A 132 -8.83 -2.92 -4.51
CA ILE A 132 -8.00 -1.86 -3.94
C ILE A 132 -8.54 -1.48 -2.58
N TYR A 133 -7.67 -1.55 -1.57
CA TYR A 133 -7.94 -1.16 -0.19
C TYR A 133 -7.07 0.03 0.20
N ILE A 134 -7.70 1.14 0.55
CA ILE A 134 -6.99 2.33 1.01
C ILE A 134 -6.92 2.28 2.54
N HIS A 135 -5.72 2.28 3.07
CA HIS A 135 -5.50 2.42 4.49
C HIS A 135 -5.74 3.87 4.92
N SER A 136 -6.56 4.09 5.93
CA SER A 136 -6.77 5.43 6.47
C SER A 136 -5.45 6.02 6.99
N ILE A 137 -5.30 7.33 6.86
CA ILE A 137 -4.17 8.05 7.43
C ILE A 137 -4.22 7.88 8.95
N MET A 138 -3.11 7.47 9.55
CA MET A 138 -3.01 7.28 10.99
C MET A 138 -3.20 8.61 11.73
N PRO A 139 -3.91 8.61 12.87
CA PRO A 139 -4.03 9.81 13.71
C PRO A 139 -2.65 10.33 14.11
N MET A 140 -2.44 11.62 13.96
CA MET A 140 -1.24 12.32 14.40
C MET A 140 -1.54 13.16 15.63
N LEU A 141 -0.55 13.32 16.52
CA LEU A 141 -0.66 14.24 17.63
C LEU A 141 -0.78 15.68 17.10
N LYS A 142 -1.63 16.48 17.75
CA LYS A 142 -1.89 17.89 17.37
C LYS A 142 -0.62 18.74 17.18
N ASP A 143 0.46 18.41 17.92
CA ASP A 143 1.70 19.17 17.90
C ASP A 143 2.55 18.92 16.64
N TYR A 144 2.32 17.80 15.93
CA TYR A 144 2.96 17.51 14.65
C TYR A 144 2.22 18.10 13.44
N ALA A 145 0.95 18.48 13.59
CA ALA A 145 0.16 19.10 12.53
C ALA A 145 0.47 20.58 12.31
N LYS A 146 1.33 21.18 13.16
CA LYS A 146 1.71 22.61 13.12
C LYS A 146 3.15 22.85 12.67
N GLN A 147 3.89 21.85 12.33
CA GLN A 147 5.22 21.94 11.73
C GLN A 147 5.11 21.74 10.22
#